data_83ea81e4d5c38afafd6e32ee2d842074
#
_entry.id   83ea81e4d5c38afafd6e32ee2d842074
#
_cell.length_a   1.000
_cell.length_b   1.000
_cell.length_c   1.000
_cell.angle_alpha   90.00
_cell.angle_beta   90.00
_cell.angle_gamma   90.00
#
_symmetry.space_group_name_H-M   'P 1'
#
loop_
_entity.id
_entity.type
_entity.pdbx_description
1 polymer ?
#
loop_
_entity_poly.entity_id
_entity_poly.type
_entity_poly.pdbx_seq_one_letter_code
_entity_poly.pdbx_strand_id
1 'polypeptide(L)'
;HSAHEIQPASSFLKDLPSRLRDIDAPQWGALLVVLCGLVVGFTRLRGHWVGRIVLPLVVLGYLGFGAGALLSQAQLWGWATHGIPQAAPVLLLLSIVAIVTPATTGRNLYCSQLCAHGAAQQLLKISLPNRQRGIVSRLRKRIAPILKHFQWLPWILFILCLLITVFDAHIPLVDFEPFDAYLPAVAGTAAIVIFALSLAVSSISPMAYCRHACPTGALLSFIRFNRTSSKLTWQDGILCVCFFLALITAWSSGARVL
;
A
#
# COMPACT_ATOMS: atom_id res chain seq x y z
N HIS A 1 -12.95 -2.96 28.48
CA HIS A 1 -13.67 -2.65 27.23
C HIS A 1 -14.12 -1.19 27.29
N SER A 2 -13.23 -0.28 26.93
CA SER A 2 -13.59 1.12 26.71
C SER A 2 -14.17 1.21 25.28
N ALA A 3 -15.45 1.50 25.16
CA ALA A 3 -16.10 1.83 23.91
C ALA A 3 -15.32 2.99 23.28
N HIS A 4 -14.61 2.74 22.19
CA HIS A 4 -14.01 3.78 21.39
C HIS A 4 -15.16 4.55 20.71
N GLU A 5 -15.51 5.68 21.28
CA GLU A 5 -16.48 6.62 20.74
C GLU A 5 -15.98 7.09 19.38
N ILE A 6 -16.73 6.76 18.33
CA ILE A 6 -16.42 7.20 16.95
C ILE A 6 -16.65 8.71 16.91
N GLN A 7 -15.58 9.48 17.03
CA GLN A 7 -15.66 10.93 16.95
C GLN A 7 -16.06 11.39 15.54
N PRO A 8 -16.99 12.32 15.39
CA PRO A 8 -17.38 12.86 14.09
C PRO A 8 -16.21 13.62 13.44
N ALA A 9 -16.11 13.54 12.12
CA ALA A 9 -15.04 14.17 11.32
C ALA A 9 -14.83 15.67 11.61
N SER A 10 -15.86 16.36 12.08
CA SER A 10 -15.80 17.78 12.47
C SER A 10 -14.94 18.04 13.72
N SER A 11 -14.87 17.11 14.68
CA SER A 11 -14.01 17.25 15.84
C SER A 11 -12.54 17.00 15.47
N PHE A 12 -12.29 16.06 14.53
CA PHE A 12 -10.94 15.80 14.02
C PHE A 12 -10.26 17.05 13.45
N LEU A 13 -11.00 17.86 12.66
CA LEU A 13 -10.45 19.08 12.06
C LEU A 13 -10.20 20.18 13.09
N LYS A 14 -11.00 20.26 14.16
CA LYS A 14 -10.80 21.25 15.24
C LYS A 14 -9.55 20.96 16.08
N ASP A 15 -9.27 19.67 16.30
CA ASP A 15 -8.13 19.24 17.11
C ASP A 15 -6.82 19.09 16.31
N LEU A 16 -6.86 19.32 15.00
CA LEU A 16 -5.71 19.19 14.12
C LEU A 16 -4.51 20.06 14.55
N PRO A 17 -4.69 21.34 14.96
CA PRO A 17 -3.56 22.18 15.38
C PRO A 17 -2.85 21.69 16.64
N SER A 18 -3.59 21.17 17.62
CA SER A 18 -3.02 20.60 18.85
C SER A 18 -2.24 19.32 18.55
N ARG A 19 -2.80 18.45 17.69
CA ARG A 19 -2.16 17.20 17.25
C ARG A 19 -0.87 17.42 16.47
N LEU A 20 -0.81 18.48 15.66
CA LEU A 20 0.42 18.85 14.94
C LEU A 20 1.52 19.31 15.89
N ARG A 21 1.17 19.82 17.08
CA ARG A 21 2.14 20.24 18.10
C ARG A 21 2.74 19.07 18.86
N ASP A 22 1.98 17.97 18.99
CA ASP A 22 2.38 16.75 19.74
C ASP A 22 3.09 15.71 18.84
N ILE A 23 3.48 16.10 17.61
CA ILE A 23 4.20 15.22 16.69
C ILE A 23 5.64 15.01 17.19
N ASP A 24 6.01 13.77 17.43
CA ASP A 24 7.36 13.38 17.82
C ASP A 24 8.39 13.62 16.70
N ALA A 25 9.66 13.83 17.08
CA ALA A 25 10.75 14.05 16.13
C ALA A 25 10.84 13.00 14.98
N PRO A 26 10.66 11.68 15.22
CA PRO A 26 10.65 10.68 14.16
C PRO A 26 9.47 10.85 13.19
N GLN A 27 8.34 11.33 13.65
CA GLN A 27 7.18 11.59 12.78
C GLN A 27 7.43 12.78 11.85
N TRP A 28 8.10 13.83 12.31
CA TRP A 28 8.53 14.94 11.46
C TRP A 28 9.48 14.49 10.35
N GLY A 29 10.43 13.61 10.68
CA GLY A 29 11.31 13.01 9.68
C GLY A 29 10.54 12.22 8.62
N ALA A 30 9.56 11.41 9.02
CA ALA A 30 8.70 10.68 8.09
C ALA A 30 7.88 11.61 7.20
N LEU A 31 7.35 12.70 7.75
CA LEU A 31 6.63 13.72 7.00
C LEU A 31 7.53 14.37 5.92
N LEU A 32 8.77 14.73 6.28
CA LEU A 32 9.75 15.27 5.34
C LEU A 32 10.05 14.27 4.20
N VAL A 33 10.20 12.97 4.51
CA VAL A 33 10.44 11.95 3.49
C VAL A 33 9.24 11.83 2.54
N VAL A 34 8.01 11.90 3.05
CA VAL A 34 6.79 11.90 2.22
C VAL A 34 6.75 13.12 1.31
N LEU A 35 7.03 14.32 1.84
CA LEU A 35 7.08 15.56 1.05
C LEU A 35 8.18 15.51 -0.03
N CYS A 36 9.37 15.03 0.31
CA CYS A 36 10.46 14.83 -0.66
C CYS A 36 10.03 13.84 -1.76
N GLY A 37 9.37 12.75 -1.39
CA GLY A 37 8.83 11.77 -2.33
C GLY A 37 7.81 12.36 -3.30
N LEU A 38 6.93 13.26 -2.80
CA LEU A 38 5.99 14.00 -3.64
C LEU A 38 6.72 14.94 -4.60
N VAL A 39 7.65 15.75 -4.10
CA VAL A 39 8.42 16.69 -4.94
C VAL A 39 9.17 15.93 -6.03
N VAL A 40 9.88 14.86 -5.70
CA VAL A 40 10.61 14.05 -6.69
C VAL A 40 9.64 13.39 -7.67
N GLY A 41 8.50 12.88 -7.20
CA GLY A 41 7.49 12.21 -8.03
C GLY A 41 6.84 13.13 -9.06
N PHE A 42 6.63 14.41 -8.72
CA PHE A 42 6.02 15.40 -9.62
C PHE A 42 7.04 16.13 -10.49
N THR A 43 8.32 16.15 -10.11
CA THR A 43 9.38 16.84 -10.84
C THR A 43 10.15 15.93 -11.80
N ARG A 44 11.04 16.51 -12.60
CA ARG A 44 11.97 15.77 -13.46
C ARG A 44 13.06 15.04 -12.66
N LEU A 45 13.20 15.32 -11.38
CA LEU A 45 14.16 14.68 -10.47
C LEU A 45 13.96 13.15 -10.36
N ARG A 46 12.76 12.64 -10.63
CA ARG A 46 12.50 11.18 -10.68
C ARG A 46 13.38 10.41 -11.69
N GLY A 47 13.88 11.10 -12.73
CA GLY A 47 14.80 10.54 -13.71
C GLY A 47 16.27 10.63 -13.29
N HIS A 48 16.58 11.52 -12.36
CA HIS A 48 17.92 11.74 -11.86
C HIS A 48 18.33 10.65 -10.83
N TRP A 49 19.62 10.50 -10.58
CA TRP A 49 20.14 9.50 -9.63
C TRP A 49 19.56 9.66 -8.21
N VAL A 50 19.30 10.90 -7.79
CA VAL A 50 18.67 11.22 -6.49
C VAL A 50 17.29 10.54 -6.37
N GLY A 51 16.41 10.70 -7.37
CA GLY A 51 15.09 10.09 -7.37
C GLY A 51 15.10 8.58 -7.58
N ARG A 52 16.19 8.03 -8.15
CA ARG A 52 16.30 6.60 -8.48
C ARG A 52 17.04 5.78 -7.43
N ILE A 53 17.93 6.39 -6.65
CA ILE A 53 18.78 5.69 -5.68
C ILE A 53 18.60 6.28 -4.28
N VAL A 54 18.81 7.59 -4.10
CA VAL A 54 18.80 8.21 -2.78
C VAL A 54 17.41 8.15 -2.15
N LEU A 55 16.39 8.60 -2.87
CA LEU A 55 15.03 8.59 -2.34
C LEU A 55 14.55 7.17 -1.96
N PRO A 56 14.68 6.12 -2.82
CA PRO A 56 14.33 4.77 -2.43
C PRO A 56 15.12 4.24 -1.23
N LEU A 57 16.40 4.60 -1.07
CA LEU A 57 17.18 4.22 0.11
C LEU A 57 16.64 4.89 1.39
N VAL A 58 16.32 6.19 1.32
CA VAL A 58 15.74 6.93 2.45
C VAL A 58 14.35 6.40 2.79
N VAL A 59 13.50 6.14 1.79
CA VAL A 59 12.17 5.57 1.99
C VAL A 59 12.26 4.19 2.62
N LEU A 60 13.15 3.33 2.12
CA LEU A 60 13.35 1.99 2.66
C LEU A 60 13.87 2.03 4.11
N GLY A 61 14.90 2.82 4.37
CA GLY A 61 15.51 2.91 5.70
C GLY A 61 14.61 3.61 6.71
N TYR A 62 14.02 4.74 6.35
CA TYR A 62 13.28 5.57 7.29
C TYR A 62 11.79 5.16 7.39
N LEU A 63 11.06 5.10 6.27
CA LEU A 63 9.65 4.74 6.30
C LEU A 63 9.44 3.23 6.49
N GLY A 64 10.33 2.38 5.95
CA GLY A 64 10.26 0.94 6.12
C GLY A 64 10.71 0.50 7.50
N PHE A 65 12.02 0.53 7.75
CA PHE A 65 12.60 -0.02 8.98
C PHE A 65 12.52 0.92 10.18
N GLY A 66 12.52 2.25 9.98
CA GLY A 66 12.51 3.21 11.08
C GLY A 66 11.11 3.48 11.63
N ALA A 67 10.23 4.02 10.80
CA ALA A 67 8.89 4.46 11.21
C ALA A 67 7.80 3.38 11.06
N GLY A 68 8.06 2.30 10.30
CA GLY A 68 7.05 1.30 9.98
C GLY A 68 5.81 1.88 9.25
N ALA A 69 5.99 3.03 8.61
CA ALA A 69 4.90 3.78 7.97
C ALA A 69 4.58 3.17 6.59
N LEU A 70 3.96 2.02 6.58
CA LEU A 70 3.59 1.27 5.39
C LEU A 70 2.08 1.17 5.30
N LEU A 71 1.53 1.49 4.13
CA LEU A 71 0.11 1.37 3.88
C LEU A 71 -0.21 -0.08 3.49
N SER A 72 -0.71 -0.83 4.44
CA SER A 72 -1.21 -2.18 4.24
C SER A 72 -2.73 -2.18 3.99
N GLN A 73 -3.23 -3.22 3.35
CA GLN A 73 -4.67 -3.39 3.20
C GLN A 73 -5.31 -3.73 4.55
N ALA A 74 -4.66 -4.58 5.35
CA ALA A 74 -5.12 -4.92 6.70
C ALA A 74 -5.31 -3.65 7.54
N GLN A 75 -4.42 -2.67 7.42
CA GLN A 75 -4.54 -1.39 8.12
C GLN A 75 -5.71 -0.54 7.62
N LEU A 76 -5.93 -0.46 6.31
CA LEU A 76 -7.09 0.27 5.75
C LEU A 76 -8.40 -0.32 6.25
N TRP A 77 -8.50 -1.64 6.32
CA TRP A 77 -9.66 -2.34 6.87
C TRP A 77 -9.80 -2.15 8.38
N GLY A 78 -8.70 -2.22 9.13
CA GLY A 78 -8.69 -1.92 10.56
C GLY A 78 -9.22 -0.51 10.85
N TRP A 79 -8.88 0.47 10.01
CA TRP A 79 -9.41 1.83 10.15
C TRP A 79 -10.90 1.94 9.79
N ALA A 80 -11.36 1.15 8.83
CA ALA A 80 -12.77 1.11 8.49
C ALA A 80 -13.64 0.51 9.60
N THR A 81 -13.10 -0.45 10.36
CA THR A 81 -13.82 -1.16 11.44
C THR A 81 -13.66 -0.53 12.82
N HIS A 82 -12.45 -0.05 13.15
CA HIS A 82 -12.11 0.46 14.49
C HIS A 82 -11.90 1.98 14.52
N GLY A 83 -12.06 2.66 13.38
CA GLY A 83 -11.77 4.08 13.25
C GLY A 83 -10.28 4.39 13.02
N ILE A 84 -10.00 5.63 12.66
CA ILE A 84 -8.65 6.10 12.34
C ILE A 84 -7.88 6.34 13.66
N PRO A 85 -6.71 5.72 13.87
CA PRO A 85 -5.93 5.93 15.07
C PRO A 85 -5.44 7.39 15.13
N GLN A 86 -5.72 8.03 16.25
CA GLN A 86 -5.40 9.45 16.44
C GLN A 86 -3.88 9.73 16.49
N ALA A 87 -3.09 8.70 16.78
CA ALA A 87 -1.64 8.81 17.01
C ALA A 87 -0.77 8.67 15.74
N ALA A 88 -1.36 8.54 14.55
CA ALA A 88 -0.59 8.27 13.32
C ALA A 88 -0.84 9.29 12.18
N PRO A 89 -0.51 10.58 12.37
CA PRO A 89 -0.78 11.62 11.36
C PRO A 89 -0.01 11.41 10.05
N VAL A 90 1.20 10.86 10.12
CA VAL A 90 2.02 10.55 8.93
C VAL A 90 1.35 9.48 8.07
N LEU A 91 0.82 8.46 8.71
CA LEU A 91 0.18 7.33 8.04
C LEU A 91 -1.14 7.75 7.39
N LEU A 92 -1.89 8.66 8.04
CA LEU A 92 -3.08 9.28 7.47
C LEU A 92 -2.72 10.11 6.22
N LEU A 93 -1.69 10.97 6.31
CA LEU A 93 -1.20 11.74 5.18
C LEU A 93 -0.76 10.84 4.03
N LEU A 94 -0.02 9.77 4.34
CA LEU A 94 0.44 8.79 3.36
C LEU A 94 -0.74 8.13 2.64
N SER A 95 -1.82 7.81 3.37
CA SER A 95 -3.04 7.23 2.80
C SER A 95 -3.79 8.21 1.91
N ILE A 96 -3.91 9.46 2.33
CA ILE A 96 -4.51 10.53 1.52
C ILE A 96 -3.70 10.70 0.23
N VAL A 97 -2.37 10.80 0.33
CA VAL A 97 -1.49 10.92 -0.84
C VAL A 97 -1.62 9.70 -1.75
N ALA A 98 -1.67 8.49 -1.18
CA ALA A 98 -1.80 7.25 -1.95
C ALA A 98 -3.09 7.18 -2.76
N ILE A 99 -4.20 7.69 -2.23
CA ILE A 99 -5.53 7.66 -2.88
C ILE A 99 -5.69 8.85 -3.84
N VAL A 100 -5.36 10.06 -3.40
CA VAL A 100 -5.59 11.29 -4.19
C VAL A 100 -4.70 11.38 -5.41
N THR A 101 -3.41 10.99 -5.30
CA THR A 101 -2.46 11.14 -6.42
C THR A 101 -2.83 10.31 -7.64
N PRO A 102 -3.21 9.02 -7.55
CA PRO A 102 -3.63 8.28 -8.73
C PRO A 102 -4.96 8.80 -9.30
N ALA A 103 -5.89 9.23 -8.45
CA ALA A 103 -7.18 9.74 -8.88
C ALA A 103 -7.07 11.06 -9.68
N THR A 104 -6.17 11.97 -9.26
CA THR A 104 -6.02 13.29 -9.87
C THR A 104 -5.00 13.33 -11.01
N THR A 105 -3.87 12.66 -10.84
CA THR A 105 -2.73 12.77 -11.78
C THR A 105 -2.55 11.56 -12.68
N GLY A 106 -3.28 10.49 -12.43
CA GLY A 106 -3.11 9.21 -13.12
C GLY A 106 -1.77 8.52 -12.83
N ARG A 107 -1.06 8.89 -11.75
CA ARG A 107 0.24 8.34 -11.37
C ARG A 107 0.18 7.69 -10.01
N ASN A 108 0.59 6.43 -9.89
CA ASN A 108 0.71 5.73 -8.62
C ASN A 108 2.01 6.14 -7.91
N LEU A 109 2.04 7.35 -7.32
CA LEU A 109 3.22 7.88 -6.64
C LEU A 109 3.57 7.07 -5.39
N TYR A 110 2.57 6.60 -4.65
CA TYR A 110 2.79 5.77 -3.48
C TYR A 110 3.64 4.54 -3.82
N CYS A 111 3.19 3.69 -4.74
CA CYS A 111 3.91 2.46 -5.10
C CYS A 111 5.27 2.72 -5.73
N SER A 112 5.46 3.87 -6.41
CA SER A 112 6.69 4.17 -7.15
C SER A 112 7.72 4.97 -6.38
N GLN A 113 7.33 5.72 -5.32
CA GLN A 113 8.22 6.65 -4.63
C GLN A 113 8.16 6.56 -3.11
N LEU A 114 7.05 6.15 -2.52
CA LEU A 114 6.80 6.22 -1.08
C LEU A 114 6.66 4.86 -0.40
N CYS A 115 6.34 3.81 -1.14
CA CYS A 115 6.25 2.46 -0.59
C CYS A 115 7.64 1.87 -0.39
N ALA A 116 8.00 1.48 0.84
CA ALA A 116 9.30 0.88 1.13
C ALA A 116 9.52 -0.43 0.36
N HIS A 117 8.48 -1.24 0.19
CA HIS A 117 8.58 -2.47 -0.60
C HIS A 117 8.78 -2.19 -2.10
N GLY A 118 8.11 -1.15 -2.64
CA GLY A 118 8.37 -0.64 -3.98
C GLY A 118 9.79 -0.11 -4.15
N ALA A 119 10.30 0.60 -3.15
CA ALA A 119 11.67 1.09 -3.11
C ALA A 119 12.71 -0.05 -3.11
N ALA A 120 12.49 -1.08 -2.28
CA ALA A 120 13.36 -2.27 -2.24
C ALA A 120 13.43 -2.98 -3.61
N GLN A 121 12.28 -3.16 -4.28
CA GLN A 121 12.23 -3.76 -5.62
C GLN A 121 12.94 -2.91 -6.68
N GLN A 122 12.88 -1.57 -6.58
CA GLN A 122 13.59 -0.67 -7.50
C GLN A 122 15.10 -0.72 -7.29
N LEU A 123 15.57 -0.68 -6.05
CA LEU A 123 16.99 -0.77 -5.70
C LEU A 123 17.59 -2.11 -6.16
N LEU A 124 16.87 -3.20 -5.97
CA LEU A 124 17.30 -4.52 -6.42
C LEU A 124 17.53 -4.56 -7.93
N LYS A 125 16.64 -3.95 -8.71
CA LYS A 125 16.80 -3.85 -10.17
C LYS A 125 18.06 -3.07 -10.58
N ILE A 126 18.38 -1.99 -9.87
CA ILE A 126 19.54 -1.14 -10.17
C ILE A 126 20.84 -1.86 -9.82
N SER A 127 20.84 -2.64 -8.74
CA SER A 127 22.01 -3.37 -8.24
C SER A 127 22.44 -4.53 -9.12
N LEU A 128 21.61 -4.97 -10.08
CA LEU A 128 21.96 -6.09 -10.97
C LEU A 128 23.06 -5.71 -11.97
N PRO A 129 24.18 -6.48 -12.04
CA PRO A 129 25.26 -6.26 -12.98
C PRO A 129 24.79 -6.33 -14.45
N ASN A 130 25.43 -5.58 -15.33
CA ASN A 130 25.08 -5.56 -16.76
C ASN A 130 25.10 -6.95 -17.42
N ARG A 131 26.04 -7.81 -17.03
CA ARG A 131 26.16 -9.20 -17.53
C ARG A 131 24.92 -10.04 -17.19
N GLN A 132 24.36 -9.86 -16.00
CA GLN A 132 23.18 -10.59 -15.56
C GLN A 132 21.89 -10.07 -16.20
N ARG A 133 21.87 -8.81 -16.67
CA ARG A 133 20.70 -8.23 -17.35
C ARG A 133 20.29 -9.01 -18.60
N GLY A 134 21.22 -9.58 -19.34
CA GLY A 134 20.95 -10.45 -20.52
C GLY A 134 20.24 -11.75 -20.13
N ILE A 135 20.69 -12.42 -19.07
CA ILE A 135 20.09 -13.66 -18.55
C ILE A 135 18.70 -13.34 -17.98
N VAL A 136 18.60 -12.29 -17.17
CA VAL A 136 17.35 -11.84 -16.57
C VAL A 136 16.32 -11.47 -17.66
N SER A 137 16.73 -10.86 -18.77
CA SER A 137 15.83 -10.52 -19.87
C SER A 137 15.25 -11.76 -20.56
N ARG A 138 16.05 -12.81 -20.74
CA ARG A 138 15.59 -14.11 -21.29
C ARG A 138 14.63 -14.82 -20.32
N LEU A 139 14.99 -14.87 -19.04
CA LEU A 139 14.16 -15.47 -18.01
C LEU A 139 12.81 -14.72 -17.87
N ARG A 140 12.85 -13.39 -17.92
CA ARG A 140 11.67 -12.54 -17.93
C ARG A 140 10.71 -12.88 -19.08
N LYS A 141 11.23 -13.08 -20.29
CA LYS A 141 10.40 -13.46 -21.45
C LYS A 141 9.70 -14.82 -21.24
N ARG A 142 10.36 -15.76 -20.56
CA ARG A 142 9.77 -17.07 -20.22
C ARG A 142 8.73 -16.98 -19.11
N ILE A 143 8.96 -16.13 -18.10
CA ILE A 143 8.07 -15.98 -16.94
C ILE A 143 6.90 -15.03 -17.24
N ALA A 144 7.04 -14.10 -18.19
CA ALA A 144 6.00 -13.12 -18.52
C ALA A 144 4.61 -13.74 -18.80
N PRO A 145 4.47 -14.84 -19.57
CA PRO A 145 3.17 -15.47 -19.81
C PRO A 145 2.59 -16.05 -18.51
N ILE A 146 3.43 -16.62 -17.64
CA ILE A 146 3.01 -17.15 -16.33
C ILE A 146 2.51 -16.01 -15.45
N LEU A 147 3.26 -14.92 -15.34
CA LEU A 147 2.86 -13.73 -14.56
C LEU A 147 1.56 -13.10 -15.08
N LYS A 148 1.27 -13.22 -16.36
CA LYS A 148 0.01 -12.74 -16.93
C LYS A 148 -1.20 -13.50 -16.37
N HIS A 149 -1.08 -14.78 -16.08
CA HIS A 149 -2.16 -15.55 -15.43
C HIS A 149 -2.41 -15.08 -14.00
N PHE A 150 -1.40 -14.55 -13.31
CA PHE A 150 -1.52 -14.02 -11.95
C PHE A 150 -2.07 -12.58 -11.88
N GLN A 151 -2.51 -11.99 -13.01
CA GLN A 151 -3.09 -10.64 -13.01
C GLN A 151 -4.37 -10.52 -12.16
N TRP A 152 -5.06 -11.64 -11.92
CA TRP A 152 -6.27 -11.71 -11.10
C TRP A 152 -5.97 -11.88 -9.60
N LEU A 153 -4.76 -12.34 -9.25
CA LEU A 153 -4.37 -12.64 -7.87
C LEU A 153 -4.52 -11.44 -6.92
N PRO A 154 -4.12 -10.21 -7.27
CA PRO A 154 -4.29 -9.07 -6.36
C PRO A 154 -5.78 -8.78 -6.07
N TRP A 155 -6.66 -9.01 -7.05
CA TRP A 155 -8.10 -8.83 -6.88
C TRP A 155 -8.73 -9.93 -6.02
N ILE A 156 -8.28 -11.17 -6.20
CA ILE A 156 -8.68 -12.29 -5.35
C ILE A 156 -8.27 -12.03 -3.90
N LEU A 157 -7.02 -11.60 -3.68
CA LEU A 157 -6.54 -11.25 -2.35
C LEU A 157 -7.30 -10.06 -1.76
N PHE A 158 -7.61 -9.04 -2.57
CA PHE A 158 -8.42 -7.91 -2.15
C PHE A 158 -9.81 -8.33 -1.67
N ILE A 159 -10.50 -9.16 -2.45
CA ILE A 159 -11.83 -9.69 -2.10
C ILE A 159 -11.74 -10.59 -0.86
N LEU A 160 -10.72 -11.44 -0.78
CA LEU A 160 -10.51 -12.33 0.37
C LEU A 160 -10.32 -11.51 1.65
N CYS A 161 -9.48 -10.49 1.63
CA CYS A 161 -9.30 -9.59 2.75
C CYS A 161 -10.61 -8.89 3.16
N LEU A 162 -11.39 -8.43 2.17
CA LEU A 162 -12.69 -7.83 2.43
C LEU A 162 -13.65 -8.81 3.08
N LEU A 163 -13.75 -10.04 2.56
CA LEU A 163 -14.63 -11.07 3.11
C LEU A 163 -14.23 -11.45 4.54
N ILE A 164 -12.93 -11.62 4.82
CA ILE A 164 -12.41 -11.91 6.16
C ILE A 164 -12.84 -10.81 7.14
N THR A 165 -12.75 -9.54 6.72
CA THR A 165 -13.16 -8.40 7.57
C THR A 165 -14.67 -8.35 7.76
N VAL A 166 -15.45 -8.54 6.69
CA VAL A 166 -16.92 -8.49 6.74
C VAL A 166 -17.51 -9.60 7.61
N PHE A 167 -16.93 -10.80 7.55
CA PHE A 167 -17.38 -11.96 8.35
C PHE A 167 -16.73 -12.04 9.73
N ASP A 168 -15.92 -11.04 10.11
CA ASP A 168 -15.17 -11.00 11.36
C ASP A 168 -14.40 -12.33 11.62
N ALA A 169 -13.86 -12.90 10.57
CA ALA A 169 -13.09 -14.12 10.67
C ALA A 169 -11.75 -13.81 11.33
N HIS A 170 -11.43 -14.50 12.44
CA HIS A 170 -10.21 -14.31 13.20
C HIS A 170 -8.95 -14.80 12.47
N ILE A 171 -8.81 -14.45 11.19
CA ILE A 171 -7.64 -14.77 10.39
C ILE A 171 -6.72 -13.54 10.41
N PRO A 172 -5.46 -13.66 10.84
CA PRO A 172 -4.53 -12.55 10.85
C PRO A 172 -4.16 -12.14 9.42
N LEU A 173 -4.87 -11.13 8.89
CA LEU A 173 -4.64 -10.59 7.54
C LEU A 173 -3.22 -10.07 7.33
N VAL A 174 -2.63 -9.62 8.41
CA VAL A 174 -1.29 -9.05 8.47
C VAL A 174 -0.23 -10.05 8.00
N ASP A 175 -0.41 -11.35 8.31
CA ASP A 175 0.53 -12.41 7.92
C ASP A 175 0.62 -12.64 6.41
N PHE A 176 -0.36 -12.18 5.64
CA PHE A 176 -0.38 -12.32 4.18
C PHE A 176 0.28 -11.16 3.43
N GLU A 177 0.72 -10.13 4.15
CA GLU A 177 1.40 -8.98 3.55
C GLU A 177 2.89 -8.96 3.91
N PRO A 178 3.80 -8.63 2.96
CA PRO A 178 5.24 -8.60 3.22
C PRO A 178 5.66 -7.37 4.03
N PHE A 179 4.73 -6.54 4.47
CA PHE A 179 5.03 -5.27 5.13
C PHE A 179 5.55 -5.46 6.56
N ASP A 180 5.08 -6.48 7.26
CA ASP A 180 5.56 -6.79 8.62
C ASP A 180 7.01 -7.26 8.64
N ALA A 181 7.53 -7.77 7.52
CA ALA A 181 8.94 -8.13 7.42
C ALA A 181 9.90 -6.93 7.61
N TYR A 182 9.40 -5.70 7.51
CA TYR A 182 10.16 -4.48 7.83
C TYR A 182 10.23 -4.19 9.33
N LEU A 183 9.40 -4.84 10.14
CA LEU A 183 9.36 -4.71 11.58
C LEU A 183 9.83 -6.04 12.22
N PRO A 184 11.15 -6.26 12.39
CA PRO A 184 11.70 -7.56 12.81
C PRO A 184 11.13 -8.08 14.15
N ALA A 185 10.67 -7.16 15.01
CA ALA A 185 10.09 -7.50 16.31
C ALA A 185 8.69 -8.15 16.21
N VAL A 186 7.99 -7.96 15.09
CA VAL A 186 6.59 -8.39 14.90
C VAL A 186 6.46 -9.36 13.72
N ALA A 187 7.50 -9.47 12.89
CA ALA A 187 7.49 -10.23 11.64
C ALA A 187 7.18 -11.72 11.86
N GLY A 188 6.04 -12.17 11.34
CA GLY A 188 5.73 -13.60 11.22
C GLY A 188 6.58 -14.30 10.16
N THR A 189 6.80 -15.60 10.31
CA THR A 189 7.55 -16.41 9.34
C THR A 189 6.95 -16.34 7.93
N ALA A 190 5.63 -16.31 7.82
CA ALA A 190 4.90 -16.20 6.55
C ALA A 190 5.21 -14.86 5.85
N ALA A 191 5.17 -13.74 6.57
CA ALA A 191 5.49 -12.41 6.04
C ALA A 191 6.93 -12.35 5.51
N ILE A 192 7.90 -12.95 6.23
CA ILE A 192 9.31 -13.02 5.81
C ILE A 192 9.45 -13.84 4.52
N VAL A 193 8.79 -14.99 4.42
CA VAL A 193 8.82 -15.84 3.22
C VAL A 193 8.23 -15.11 2.03
N ILE A 194 7.06 -14.47 2.20
CA ILE A 194 6.41 -13.68 1.14
C ILE A 194 7.30 -12.52 0.71
N PHE A 195 7.93 -11.84 1.66
CA PHE A 195 8.88 -10.77 1.40
C PHE A 195 10.06 -11.25 0.56
N ALA A 196 10.72 -12.34 0.96
CA ALA A 196 11.87 -12.90 0.24
C ALA A 196 11.48 -13.36 -1.18
N LEU A 197 10.36 -14.07 -1.32
CA LEU A 197 9.84 -14.51 -2.62
C LEU A 197 9.48 -13.32 -3.52
N SER A 198 8.84 -12.30 -2.97
CA SER A 198 8.47 -11.09 -3.72
C SER A 198 9.69 -10.36 -4.26
N LEU A 199 10.77 -10.26 -3.49
CA LEU A 199 12.03 -9.67 -3.95
C LEU A 199 12.73 -10.56 -4.98
N ALA A 200 12.75 -11.89 -4.77
CA ALA A 200 13.32 -12.84 -5.73
C ALA A 200 12.64 -12.76 -7.11
N VAL A 201 11.31 -12.73 -7.16
CA VAL A 201 10.56 -12.56 -8.40
C VAL A 201 10.76 -11.16 -8.99
N SER A 202 10.88 -10.14 -8.15
CA SER A 202 11.10 -8.75 -8.59
C SER A 202 12.51 -8.51 -9.16
N SER A 203 13.48 -9.36 -8.82
CA SER A 203 14.80 -9.34 -9.49
C SER A 203 14.71 -9.72 -10.97
N ILE A 204 13.75 -10.57 -11.33
CA ILE A 204 13.52 -11.03 -12.71
C ILE A 204 12.54 -10.08 -13.44
N SER A 205 11.40 -9.77 -12.81
CA SER A 205 10.39 -8.88 -13.36
C SER A 205 10.22 -7.66 -12.46
N PRO A 206 10.56 -6.44 -12.96
CA PRO A 206 10.56 -5.26 -12.10
C PRO A 206 9.17 -4.98 -11.54
N MET A 207 9.12 -4.74 -10.23
CA MET A 207 7.90 -4.47 -9.46
C MET A 207 6.84 -5.59 -9.61
N ALA A 208 7.30 -6.85 -9.65
CA ALA A 208 6.43 -7.99 -9.86
C ALA A 208 5.37 -8.12 -8.76
N TYR A 209 5.75 -7.97 -7.50
CA TYR A 209 4.82 -8.02 -6.37
C TYR A 209 3.75 -6.92 -6.49
N CYS A 210 4.15 -5.66 -6.69
CA CYS A 210 3.22 -4.54 -6.78
C CYS A 210 2.20 -4.68 -7.93
N ARG A 211 2.57 -5.39 -9.00
CA ARG A 211 1.72 -5.58 -10.19
C ARG A 211 0.83 -6.81 -10.13
N HIS A 212 1.31 -7.89 -9.51
CA HIS A 212 0.69 -9.22 -9.65
C HIS A 212 0.27 -9.85 -8.33
N ALA A 213 0.65 -9.27 -7.18
CA ALA A 213 0.34 -9.86 -5.88
C ALA A 213 -0.12 -8.84 -4.82
N CYS A 214 0.15 -7.53 -5.00
CA CYS A 214 -0.20 -6.53 -4.00
C CYS A 214 -1.68 -6.11 -4.13
N PRO A 215 -2.53 -6.39 -3.14
CA PRO A 215 -3.92 -5.97 -3.17
C PRO A 215 -4.09 -4.45 -3.07
N THR A 216 -3.28 -3.78 -2.24
CA THR A 216 -3.24 -2.31 -2.18
C THR A 216 -2.84 -1.71 -3.53
N GLY A 217 -1.87 -2.32 -4.24
CA GLY A 217 -1.48 -1.91 -5.59
C GLY A 217 -2.60 -2.06 -6.62
N ALA A 218 -3.43 -3.12 -6.51
CA ALA A 218 -4.60 -3.31 -7.35
C ALA A 218 -5.63 -2.20 -7.13
N LEU A 219 -5.97 -1.90 -5.87
CA LEU A 219 -6.89 -0.82 -5.51
C LEU A 219 -6.42 0.53 -6.05
N LEU A 220 -5.15 0.89 -5.83
CA LEU A 220 -4.60 2.15 -6.32
C LEU A 220 -4.52 2.21 -7.86
N SER A 221 -4.32 1.07 -8.52
CA SER A 221 -4.35 1.03 -9.98
C SER A 221 -5.76 1.16 -10.55
N PHE A 222 -6.78 0.72 -9.81
CA PHE A 222 -8.18 0.90 -10.15
C PHE A 222 -8.63 2.36 -10.03
N ILE A 223 -8.29 3.01 -8.92
CA ILE A 223 -8.61 4.43 -8.67
C ILE A 223 -7.89 5.36 -9.66
N ARG A 224 -6.84 4.86 -10.31
CA ARG A 224 -6.01 5.66 -11.21
C ARG A 224 -6.80 6.22 -12.37
N PHE A 225 -6.85 7.56 -12.48
CA PHE A 225 -7.44 8.26 -13.62
C PHE A 225 -6.77 7.84 -14.94
N ASN A 226 -7.56 7.30 -15.86
CA ASN A 226 -7.11 6.87 -17.19
C ASN A 226 -8.20 7.20 -18.21
N ARG A 227 -7.83 7.27 -19.50
CA ARG A 227 -8.76 7.49 -20.61
C ARG A 227 -9.88 6.44 -20.71
N THR A 228 -9.67 5.26 -20.15
CA THR A 228 -10.65 4.17 -20.10
C THR A 228 -11.52 4.20 -18.84
N SER A 229 -11.34 5.17 -17.93
CA SER A 229 -12.10 5.27 -16.68
C SER A 229 -13.61 5.50 -16.90
N SER A 230 -14.00 5.96 -18.09
CA SER A 230 -15.42 6.13 -18.47
C SER A 230 -16.11 4.84 -18.89
N LYS A 231 -15.39 3.73 -19.01
CA LYS A 231 -15.93 2.44 -19.42
C LYS A 231 -16.08 1.53 -18.21
N LEU A 232 -17.30 1.03 -17.98
CA LEU A 232 -17.54 0.01 -16.97
C LEU A 232 -16.73 -1.24 -17.28
N THR A 233 -15.99 -1.72 -16.29
CA THR A 233 -15.15 -2.91 -16.36
C THR A 233 -15.66 -3.95 -15.35
N TRP A 234 -15.20 -5.19 -15.46
CA TRP A 234 -15.52 -6.23 -14.48
C TRP A 234 -15.07 -5.85 -13.05
N GLN A 235 -14.06 -5.01 -12.92
CA GLN A 235 -13.54 -4.49 -11.65
C GLN A 235 -14.56 -3.58 -10.96
N ASP A 236 -15.30 -2.76 -11.74
CA ASP A 236 -16.39 -1.94 -11.23
C ASP A 236 -17.52 -2.82 -10.67
N GLY A 237 -17.83 -3.91 -11.36
CA GLY A 237 -18.81 -4.89 -10.89
C GLY A 237 -18.41 -5.54 -9.57
N ILE A 238 -17.15 -5.96 -9.42
CA ILE A 238 -16.63 -6.51 -8.15
C ILE A 238 -16.75 -5.50 -7.04
N LEU A 239 -16.30 -4.25 -7.24
CA LEU A 239 -16.38 -3.22 -6.22
C LEU A 239 -17.80 -2.86 -5.84
N CYS A 240 -18.74 -2.83 -6.79
CA CYS A 240 -20.16 -2.68 -6.49
C CYS A 240 -20.68 -3.81 -5.60
N VAL A 241 -20.36 -5.07 -5.93
CA VAL A 241 -20.75 -6.23 -5.11
C VAL A 241 -20.16 -6.12 -3.71
N CYS A 242 -18.87 -5.80 -3.61
CA CYS A 242 -18.21 -5.60 -2.32
C CYS A 242 -18.84 -4.48 -1.49
N PHE A 243 -19.21 -3.36 -2.13
CA PHE A 243 -19.88 -2.24 -1.49
C PHE A 243 -21.25 -2.64 -0.96
N PHE A 244 -22.07 -3.32 -1.76
CA PHE A 244 -23.37 -3.81 -1.32
C PHE A 244 -23.28 -4.81 -0.17
N LEU A 245 -22.31 -5.73 -0.21
CA LEU A 245 -22.05 -6.66 0.90
C LEU A 245 -21.67 -5.91 2.18
N ALA A 246 -20.80 -4.91 2.08
CA ALA A 246 -20.43 -4.07 3.21
C ALA A 246 -21.63 -3.29 3.78
N LEU A 247 -22.53 -2.77 2.91
CA LEU A 247 -23.77 -2.11 3.35
C LEU A 247 -24.72 -3.08 4.07
N ILE A 248 -24.91 -4.28 3.53
CA ILE A 248 -25.79 -5.29 4.12
C ILE A 248 -25.26 -5.69 5.51
N THR A 249 -23.96 -5.90 5.65
CA THR A 249 -23.36 -6.26 6.94
C THR A 249 -23.40 -5.10 7.94
N ALA A 250 -23.15 -3.87 7.51
CA ALA A 250 -23.32 -2.67 8.34
C ALA A 250 -24.78 -2.51 8.82
N TRP A 251 -25.74 -2.76 7.94
CA TRP A 251 -27.14 -2.76 8.30
C TRP A 251 -27.50 -3.87 9.30
N SER A 252 -27.03 -5.09 9.06
CA SER A 252 -27.31 -6.24 9.95
C SER A 252 -26.65 -6.10 11.32
N SER A 253 -25.47 -5.48 11.41
CA SER A 253 -24.79 -5.18 12.70
C SER A 253 -25.44 -4.00 13.42
N GLY A 254 -25.88 -2.97 12.73
CA GLY A 254 -26.62 -1.85 13.31
C GLY A 254 -27.98 -2.25 13.88
N ALA A 255 -28.63 -3.27 13.32
CA ALA A 255 -29.87 -3.84 13.87
C ALA A 255 -29.68 -4.65 15.15
N ARG A 256 -28.44 -4.97 15.55
CA ARG A 256 -28.12 -5.65 16.83
C ARG A 256 -27.77 -4.70 17.97
N VAL A 257 -27.64 -3.39 17.69
CA VAL A 257 -27.27 -2.36 18.67
C VAL A 257 -28.49 -1.54 19.11
N LEU A 258 -29.65 -1.78 18.54
CA LEU A 258 -30.96 -1.28 19.00
C LEU A 258 -31.74 -2.39 19.72
#